data_c0962cb93f3bdb2695be3a9ca6f97c69
#
_entry.id   c0962cb93f3bdb2695be3a9ca6f97c69
#
_cell.length_a   1.000
_cell.length_b   1.000
_cell.length_c   1.000
_cell.angle_alpha   90.00
_cell.angle_beta   90.00
_cell.angle_gamma   90.00
#
_symmetry.space_group_name_H-M   'P 1'
#
loop_
_entity.id
_entity.type
_entity.pdbx_description
1 polymer ?
#
loop_
_entity_poly.entity_id
_entity_poly.type
_entity_poly.pdbx_seq_one_letter_code
_entity_poly.pdbx_strand_id
1 'polypeptide(L)' 'MDYKQKLEYQSNYWYNDGLKKAQIRDLSGAIVSLKRSLQFNRENITAR' A
#
# COMPACT_ATOMS: atom_id res chain seq x y z
N MET A 1 0.61 19.65 3.68
CA MET A 1 1.08 18.42 3.02
C MET A 1 0.25 18.17 1.76
N ASP A 2 0.90 17.90 0.65
CA ASP A 2 0.24 17.65 -0.61
C ASP A 2 -0.54 16.32 -0.56
N TYR A 3 -1.73 16.29 -1.14
CA TYR A 3 -2.56 15.09 -1.22
C TYR A 3 -1.82 13.93 -1.89
N LYS A 4 -1.07 14.24 -2.95
CA LYS A 4 -0.28 13.24 -3.66
C LYS A 4 0.78 12.60 -2.76
N GLN A 5 1.48 13.39 -1.97
CA GLN A 5 2.48 12.88 -1.03
C GLN A 5 1.86 11.97 0.01
N LYS A 6 0.65 12.33 0.46
CA LYS A 6 -0.08 11.53 1.44
C LYS A 6 -0.44 10.16 0.86
N LEU A 7 -0.86 10.11 -0.39
CA LEU A 7 -1.18 8.85 -1.06
C LEU A 7 0.06 7.98 -1.25
N GLU A 8 1.19 8.59 -1.61
CA GLU A 8 2.45 7.86 -1.76
C GLU A 8 2.90 7.26 -0.43
N TYR A 9 2.77 8.02 0.65
CA TYR A 9 3.12 7.54 1.98
C TYR A 9 2.26 6.34 2.37
N GLN A 10 0.95 6.43 2.15
CA GLN A 10 0.02 5.34 2.47
C GLN A 10 0.34 4.10 1.64
N SER A 11 0.60 4.27 0.35
CA SER A 11 0.95 3.16 -0.53
C SER A 11 2.19 2.44 -0.03
N ASN A 12 3.26 3.19 0.30
CA ASN A 12 4.50 2.62 0.80
C ASN A 12 4.30 1.91 2.13
N TYR A 13 3.50 2.48 3.00
CA TYR A 13 3.20 1.88 4.30
C TYR A 13 2.58 0.48 4.12
N TRP A 14 1.55 0.39 3.29
CA TRP A 14 0.87 -0.88 3.09
C TRP A 14 1.72 -1.89 2.33
N TYR A 15 2.53 -1.42 1.41
CA TYR A 15 3.45 -2.29 0.69
C TYR A 15 4.45 -2.94 1.64
N ASN A 16 5.08 -2.14 2.50
CA ASN A 16 6.03 -2.66 3.49
C ASN A 16 5.36 -3.59 4.49
N ASP A 17 4.13 -3.27 4.91
CA ASP A 17 3.37 -4.13 5.81
C ASP A 17 3.10 -5.49 5.15
N GLY A 18 2.73 -5.49 3.88
CA GLY A 18 2.51 -6.73 3.14
C GLY A 18 3.76 -7.59 3.05
N LEU A 19 4.92 -6.96 2.81
CA LEU A 19 6.17 -7.70 2.76
C LEU A 19 6.51 -8.34 4.11
N LYS A 20 6.30 -7.62 5.20
CA LYS A 20 6.54 -8.15 6.54
C LYS A 20 5.64 -9.35 6.83
N LYS A 21 4.37 -9.25 6.47
CA LYS A 21 3.40 -10.34 6.68
C LYS A 21 3.77 -11.55 5.83
N ALA A 22 4.23 -11.34 4.62
CA ALA A 22 4.69 -12.43 3.75
C ALA A 22 5.88 -13.17 4.37
N GLN A 23 6.79 -12.43 5.01
CA GLN A 23 7.97 -13.04 5.65
C GLN A 23 7.59 -13.97 6.78
N ILE A 24 6.54 -13.66 7.52
CA ILE A 24 6.04 -14.53 8.61
C ILE A 24 4.98 -15.51 8.12
N ARG A 25 4.80 -15.60 6.80
CA ARG A 25 3.87 -16.50 6.13
C ARG A 25 2.39 -16.19 6.43
N ASP A 26 2.10 -14.95 6.80
CA ASP A 26 0.71 -14.49 6.90
C ASP A 26 0.25 -14.04 5.52
N LEU A 27 -0.03 -15.04 4.66
CA LEU A 27 -0.31 -14.77 3.25
C LEU A 27 -1.62 -14.01 3.06
N SER A 28 -2.65 -14.35 3.82
CA SER A 28 -3.93 -13.63 3.74
C SER A 28 -3.77 -12.16 4.10
N GLY A 29 -3.06 -11.87 5.19
CA GLY A 29 -2.79 -10.50 5.60
C GLY A 29 -1.92 -9.78 4.60
N ALA A 30 -0.91 -10.46 4.04
CA ALA A 30 -0.04 -9.87 3.02
C ALA A 30 -0.83 -9.47 1.79
N ILE A 31 -1.73 -10.33 1.32
CA ILE A 31 -2.57 -10.03 0.16
C ILE A 31 -3.44 -8.80 0.42
N VAL A 32 -4.06 -8.72 1.59
CA VAL A 32 -4.90 -7.56 1.95
C VAL A 32 -4.07 -6.28 1.95
N SER A 33 -2.89 -6.30 2.57
CA SER A 33 -2.02 -5.12 2.65
C SER A 33 -1.54 -4.69 1.26
N LEU A 34 -1.15 -5.64 0.42
CA LEU A 34 -0.69 -5.33 -0.93
C LEU A 34 -1.81 -4.77 -1.79
N LYS A 35 -3.03 -5.29 -1.64
CA LYS A 35 -4.18 -4.74 -2.36
C LYS A 35 -4.47 -3.30 -1.94
N ARG A 36 -4.35 -2.99 -0.67
CA ARG A 36 -4.51 -1.62 -0.19
C ARG A 36 -3.44 -0.70 -0.76
N SER A 37 -2.20 -1.18 -0.81
CA SER A 37 -1.12 -0.42 -1.42
C SER A 37 -1.42 -0.07 -2.88
N LEU A 38 -1.88 -1.05 -3.65
CA LEU A 38 -2.24 -0.83 -5.05
C LEU A 38 -3.40 0.16 -5.19
N GLN A 39 -4.37 0.10 -4.29
CA GLN A 39 -5.51 1.01 -4.32
C GLN A 39 -5.06 2.46 -4.15
N PHE A 40 -4.20 2.73 -3.17
CA PHE A 40 -3.66 4.07 -2.97
C PHE A 40 -2.82 4.52 -4.15
N ASN A 41 -2.06 3.62 -4.74
CA ASN A 41 -1.26 3.94 -5.91
C ASN A 41 -2.14 4.32 -7.11
N ARG A 42 -3.25 3.62 -7.30
CA ARG A 42 -4.21 3.94 -8.38
C ARG A 42 -4.84 5.30 -8.17
N GLU A 43 -5.21 5.63 -6.94
CA GLU A 43 -5.77 6.95 -6.62
C GLU A 43 -4.76 8.05 -6.92
N ASN A 44 -3.49 7.82 -6.63
CA ASN A 44 -2.44 8.78 -6.92
C ASN A 44 -2.32 9.06 -8.42
N ILE A 45 -2.44 8.03 -9.23
CA ILE A 45 -2.42 8.16 -10.69
C ILE A 45 -3.65 8.92 -11.18
N THR A 46 -4.82 8.58 -10.64
CA THR A 46 -6.09 9.20 -11.03
C THR A 46 -6.14 10.68 -10.65
N ALA A 47 -5.49 11.06 -9.55
CA ALA A 47 -5.49 12.42 -9.05
C ALA A 47 -4.74 13.41 -9.95
N ARG A 48 -4.03 12.93 -10.95
CA ARG A 48 -3.39 13.79 -11.92
C ARG A 48 -4.43 14.38 -12.86
#